data_78f490e045bc7962e1cce02a67782fa0
#
_entry.id   78f490e045bc7962e1cce02a67782fa0
#
_cell.length_a   1.000
_cell.length_b   1.000
_cell.length_c   1.000
_cell.angle_alpha   90.00
_cell.angle_beta   90.00
_cell.angle_gamma   90.00
#
_symmetry.space_group_name_H-M   'P 1'
#
loop_
_entity.id
_entity.type
_entity.pdbx_description
1 polymer ?
#
loop_
_entity_poly.entity_id
_entity_poly.type
_entity_poly.pdbx_seq_one_letter_code
_entity_poly.pdbx_strand_id
1 'polypeptide(L)'
;MRIALAGALFVTAIVAGSPSDAADIAAGKDKAELCIGCHGENGISQLENIPSLAAQPDQFIQWQLVYFRAGARKNEQMQPIVEQLNNDDIRNLGAYFSQLAPPKAPSDDNPDLSKKGAQAAVGRRCASCHTDSYAGTKAVASVAGQRQEYLLKALHDYKSGVRSGGGQAAMDDVAYPLSEEEIEALAHYLAHLGE
;
A
#
# COMPACT_ATOMS: atom_id res chain seq x y z
N MET A 1 43.11 -58.79 -30.73
CA MET A 1 43.09 -57.67 -29.75
C MET A 1 41.74 -56.96 -29.94
N ARG A 2 40.80 -57.22 -29.07
CA ARG A 2 39.42 -56.65 -29.13
C ARG A 2 39.36 -55.51 -28.14
N ILE A 3 39.10 -54.32 -28.64
CA ILE A 3 38.96 -53.11 -27.84
C ILE A 3 37.44 -52.95 -27.59
N ALA A 4 37.05 -53.05 -26.32
CA ALA A 4 35.65 -52.79 -25.88
C ALA A 4 35.53 -51.28 -25.58
N LEU A 5 34.67 -50.59 -26.35
CA LEU A 5 34.27 -49.22 -26.03
C LEU A 5 33.16 -49.28 -24.93
N ALA A 6 33.45 -48.79 -23.75
CA ALA A 6 32.45 -48.54 -22.73
C ALA A 6 31.81 -47.16 -22.97
N GLY A 7 30.53 -47.17 -23.37
CA GLY A 7 29.73 -45.96 -23.50
C GLY A 7 29.23 -45.51 -22.14
N ALA A 8 29.67 -44.32 -21.72
CA ALA A 8 29.14 -43.69 -20.52
C ALA A 8 27.80 -43.00 -20.82
N LEU A 9 26.72 -43.50 -20.23
CA LEU A 9 25.42 -42.81 -20.22
C LEU A 9 25.44 -41.63 -19.26
N PHE A 10 25.42 -40.43 -19.82
CA PHE A 10 25.18 -39.23 -19.04
C PHE A 10 23.67 -39.09 -18.78
N VAL A 11 23.27 -39.34 -17.54
CA VAL A 11 21.89 -39.02 -17.08
C VAL A 11 21.87 -37.54 -16.72
N THR A 12 21.27 -36.74 -17.59
CA THR A 12 20.97 -35.32 -17.31
C THR A 12 19.80 -35.26 -16.32
N ALA A 13 20.06 -34.97 -15.06
CA ALA A 13 19.05 -34.67 -14.07
C ALA A 13 18.40 -33.32 -14.43
N ILE A 14 17.14 -33.35 -14.87
CA ILE A 14 16.31 -32.16 -15.03
C ILE A 14 15.96 -31.71 -13.60
N VAL A 15 16.63 -30.65 -13.12
CA VAL A 15 16.22 -29.94 -11.90
C VAL A 15 14.93 -29.22 -12.26
N ALA A 16 13.79 -29.81 -11.88
CA ALA A 16 12.51 -29.11 -11.89
C ALA A 16 12.65 -27.97 -10.90
N GLY A 17 12.83 -26.74 -11.41
CA GLY A 17 12.75 -25.53 -10.60
C GLY A 17 11.38 -25.52 -9.91
N SER A 18 11.37 -25.33 -8.58
CA SER A 18 10.13 -25.08 -7.86
C SER A 18 9.40 -23.92 -8.55
N PRO A 19 8.07 -23.98 -8.75
CA PRO A 19 7.35 -22.84 -9.29
C PRO A 19 7.68 -21.62 -8.44
N SER A 20 8.11 -20.53 -9.09
CA SER A 20 8.27 -19.25 -8.40
C SER A 20 6.94 -18.94 -7.73
N ASP A 21 6.96 -18.54 -6.48
CA ASP A 21 5.80 -18.10 -5.70
C ASP A 21 5.16 -16.83 -6.32
N ALA A 22 4.66 -16.93 -7.54
CA ALA A 22 3.88 -15.87 -8.16
C ALA A 22 2.58 -15.71 -7.36
N ALA A 23 2.21 -14.45 -7.08
CA ALA A 23 0.96 -14.18 -6.39
C ALA A 23 -0.24 -14.68 -7.21
N ASP A 24 -1.18 -15.33 -6.53
CA ASP A 24 -2.45 -15.76 -7.10
C ASP A 24 -3.51 -14.69 -6.87
N ILE A 25 -3.87 -13.99 -7.95
CA ILE A 25 -4.83 -12.88 -7.92
C ILE A 25 -6.24 -13.38 -7.60
N ALA A 26 -6.61 -14.57 -8.07
CA ALA A 26 -7.93 -15.15 -7.80
C ALA A 26 -8.06 -15.51 -6.32
N ALA A 27 -7.05 -16.15 -5.74
CA ALA A 27 -6.98 -16.40 -4.30
C ALA A 27 -6.96 -15.10 -3.50
N GLY A 28 -6.29 -14.05 -4.01
CA GLY A 28 -6.30 -12.71 -3.41
C GLY A 28 -7.68 -12.08 -3.38
N LYS A 29 -8.45 -12.22 -4.49
CA LYS A 29 -9.84 -11.76 -4.56
C LYS A 29 -10.73 -12.48 -3.54
N ASP A 30 -10.63 -13.80 -3.46
CA ASP A 30 -11.42 -14.59 -2.51
C ASP A 30 -11.07 -14.20 -1.06
N LYS A 31 -9.79 -14.00 -0.76
CA LYS A 31 -9.36 -13.58 0.57
C LYS A 31 -9.78 -12.14 0.90
N ALA A 32 -9.93 -11.26 -0.11
CA ALA A 32 -10.36 -9.87 0.07
C ALA A 32 -11.79 -9.73 0.62
N GLU A 33 -12.61 -10.80 0.61
CA GLU A 33 -13.91 -10.83 1.27
C GLU A 33 -13.85 -10.44 2.77
N LEU A 34 -12.71 -10.70 3.42
CA LEU A 34 -12.47 -10.26 4.80
C LEU A 34 -12.29 -8.73 4.93
N CYS A 35 -12.04 -8.04 3.83
CA CYS A 35 -11.66 -6.62 3.81
C CYS A 35 -12.82 -5.71 3.36
N ILE A 36 -13.72 -6.23 2.50
CA ILE A 36 -14.74 -5.43 1.80
C ILE A 36 -15.74 -4.74 2.73
N GLY A 37 -16.04 -5.33 3.88
CA GLY A 37 -16.96 -4.75 4.85
C GLY A 37 -16.56 -3.36 5.36
N CYS A 38 -15.25 -3.08 5.37
CA CYS A 38 -14.70 -1.80 5.81
C CYS A 38 -14.07 -1.02 4.64
N HIS A 39 -13.33 -1.71 3.76
CA HIS A 39 -12.58 -1.08 2.68
C HIS A 39 -13.37 -0.94 1.36
N GLY A 40 -14.64 -1.41 1.34
CA GLY A 40 -15.53 -1.37 0.16
C GLY A 40 -15.31 -2.51 -0.82
N GLU A 41 -16.36 -2.89 -1.57
CA GLU A 41 -16.36 -4.05 -2.48
C GLU A 41 -15.21 -4.04 -3.51
N ASN A 42 -14.86 -2.87 -4.03
CA ASN A 42 -13.77 -2.70 -4.99
C ASN A 42 -12.52 -2.10 -4.33
N GLY A 43 -12.38 -2.25 -3.02
CA GLY A 43 -11.28 -1.64 -2.28
C GLY A 43 -11.40 -0.11 -2.19
N ILE A 44 -12.59 0.47 -2.44
CA ILE A 44 -12.86 1.92 -2.34
C ILE A 44 -13.76 2.15 -1.13
N SER A 45 -13.15 2.61 -0.04
CA SER A 45 -13.83 2.82 1.24
C SER A 45 -14.83 3.98 1.17
N GLN A 46 -15.96 3.79 1.84
CA GLN A 46 -16.96 4.83 2.10
C GLN A 46 -17.00 5.21 3.60
N LEU A 47 -16.19 4.55 4.41
CA LEU A 47 -16.18 4.76 5.85
C LEU A 47 -15.11 5.77 6.25
N GLU A 48 -15.45 6.65 7.18
CA GLU A 48 -14.55 7.63 7.75
C GLU A 48 -13.31 6.95 8.38
N ASN A 49 -12.14 7.52 8.16
CA ASN A 49 -10.85 7.04 8.68
C ASN A 49 -10.40 5.64 8.22
N ILE A 50 -11.14 5.02 7.29
CA ILE A 50 -10.76 3.75 6.67
C ILE A 50 -10.26 4.03 5.24
N PRO A 51 -9.04 3.60 4.89
CA PRO A 51 -8.47 3.91 3.59
C PRO A 51 -9.07 3.09 2.46
N SER A 52 -9.06 3.65 1.27
CA SER A 52 -9.19 2.88 0.04
C SER A 52 -7.90 2.07 -0.19
N LEU A 53 -8.06 0.81 -0.62
CA LEU A 53 -6.99 -0.12 -0.92
C LEU A 53 -6.75 -0.27 -2.44
N ALA A 54 -7.75 0.09 -3.25
CA ALA A 54 -7.67 0.01 -4.70
C ALA A 54 -6.50 0.83 -5.24
N ALA A 55 -5.78 0.26 -6.20
CA ALA A 55 -4.57 0.81 -6.83
C ALA A 55 -3.42 1.15 -5.85
N GLN A 56 -3.48 0.69 -4.61
CA GLN A 56 -2.30 0.79 -3.75
C GLN A 56 -1.21 -0.15 -4.28
N PRO A 57 0.07 0.29 -4.29
CA PRO A 57 1.17 -0.56 -4.72
C PRO A 57 1.21 -1.88 -3.95
N ASP A 58 1.41 -2.97 -4.68
CA ASP A 58 1.39 -4.34 -4.16
C ASP A 58 2.27 -4.50 -2.89
N GLN A 59 3.54 -4.12 -2.97
CA GLN A 59 4.46 -4.22 -1.84
C GLN A 59 4.05 -3.32 -0.66
N PHE A 60 3.41 -2.17 -0.93
CA PHE A 60 2.89 -1.32 0.14
C PHE A 60 1.81 -2.04 0.94
N ILE A 61 0.83 -2.66 0.26
CA ILE A 61 -0.21 -3.47 0.94
C ILE A 61 0.43 -4.58 1.76
N GLN A 62 1.34 -5.36 1.17
CA GLN A 62 2.01 -6.46 1.85
C GLN A 62 2.70 -5.98 3.13
N TRP A 63 3.48 -4.90 3.06
CA TRP A 63 4.17 -4.37 4.24
C TRP A 63 3.21 -3.85 5.31
N GLN A 64 2.11 -3.19 4.92
CA GLN A 64 1.14 -2.73 5.91
C GLN A 64 0.51 -3.90 6.66
N LEU A 65 0.13 -4.98 5.96
CA LEU A 65 -0.41 -6.20 6.58
C LEU A 65 0.63 -6.87 7.51
N VAL A 66 1.89 -6.94 7.08
CA VAL A 66 3.00 -7.45 7.90
C VAL A 66 3.19 -6.60 9.15
N TYR A 67 3.18 -5.25 9.04
CA TYR A 67 3.34 -4.36 10.19
C TYR A 67 2.20 -4.49 11.19
N PHE A 68 0.96 -4.62 10.74
CA PHE A 68 -0.16 -4.90 11.63
C PHE A 68 0.00 -6.26 12.31
N ARG A 69 0.32 -7.33 11.56
CA ARG A 69 0.50 -8.68 12.10
C ARG A 69 1.65 -8.76 13.11
N ALA A 70 2.72 -8.03 12.88
CA ALA A 70 3.88 -7.96 13.77
C ALA A 70 3.68 -6.98 14.96
N GLY A 71 2.55 -6.26 15.03
CA GLY A 71 2.30 -5.25 16.06
C GLY A 71 3.14 -3.97 15.93
N ALA A 72 3.92 -3.82 14.84
CA ALA A 72 4.68 -2.60 14.55
C ALA A 72 3.76 -1.43 14.14
N ARG A 73 2.62 -1.73 13.53
CA ARG A 73 1.52 -0.82 13.31
C ARG A 73 0.31 -1.31 14.09
N LYS A 74 -0.20 -0.51 15.02
CA LYS A 74 -1.30 -0.89 15.90
C LYS A 74 -2.63 -0.34 15.39
N ASN A 75 -3.65 -1.19 15.36
CA ASN A 75 -5.03 -0.81 15.10
C ASN A 75 -5.95 -1.94 15.56
N GLU A 76 -6.86 -1.64 16.47
CA GLU A 76 -7.73 -2.64 17.10
C GLU A 76 -8.66 -3.35 16.11
N GLN A 77 -9.06 -2.67 15.02
CA GLN A 77 -9.93 -3.26 13.99
C GLN A 77 -9.15 -4.17 13.04
N MET A 78 -7.90 -3.79 12.71
CA MET A 78 -7.08 -4.56 11.78
C MET A 78 -6.42 -5.78 12.43
N GLN A 79 -6.13 -5.74 13.74
CA GLN A 79 -5.42 -6.81 14.43
C GLN A 79 -6.09 -8.19 14.25
N PRO A 80 -7.39 -8.37 14.53
CA PRO A 80 -8.05 -9.68 14.39
C PRO A 80 -8.16 -10.13 12.92
N ILE A 81 -8.07 -9.20 11.96
CA ILE A 81 -8.10 -9.54 10.53
C ILE A 81 -6.74 -10.11 10.09
N VAL A 82 -5.65 -9.43 10.45
CA VAL A 82 -4.31 -9.83 10.00
C VAL A 82 -3.81 -11.11 10.66
N GLU A 83 -4.30 -11.45 11.83
CA GLU A 83 -4.01 -12.72 12.52
C GLU A 83 -4.52 -13.94 11.74
N GLN A 84 -5.51 -13.77 10.86
CA GLN A 84 -6.07 -14.80 10.00
C GLN A 84 -5.29 -14.98 8.68
N LEU A 85 -4.29 -14.13 8.40
CA LEU A 85 -3.56 -14.11 7.14
C LEU A 85 -2.22 -14.83 7.25
N ASN A 86 -1.96 -15.76 6.34
CA ASN A 86 -0.64 -16.32 6.12
C ASN A 86 0.17 -15.47 5.12
N ASN A 87 1.40 -15.87 4.79
CA ASN A 87 2.24 -15.09 3.87
C ASN A 87 1.73 -15.10 2.44
N ASP A 88 1.11 -16.20 2.01
CA ASP A 88 0.52 -16.30 0.66
C ASP A 88 -0.70 -15.42 0.55
N ASP A 89 -1.56 -15.38 1.56
CA ASP A 89 -2.68 -14.46 1.64
C ASP A 89 -2.22 -13.01 1.50
N ILE A 90 -1.15 -12.62 2.19
CA ILE A 90 -0.61 -11.24 2.15
C ILE A 90 -0.10 -10.90 0.74
N ARG A 91 0.64 -11.82 0.09
CA ARG A 91 1.12 -11.62 -1.29
C ARG A 91 -0.05 -11.50 -2.27
N ASN A 92 -1.01 -12.41 -2.17
CA ASN A 92 -2.17 -12.47 -3.04
C ASN A 92 -3.07 -11.24 -2.90
N LEU A 93 -3.29 -10.76 -1.67
CA LEU A 93 -4.03 -9.52 -1.40
C LEU A 93 -3.33 -8.29 -1.97
N GLY A 94 -2.00 -8.19 -1.83
CA GLY A 94 -1.23 -7.12 -2.44
C GLY A 94 -1.39 -7.08 -3.96
N ALA A 95 -1.20 -8.22 -4.61
CA ALA A 95 -1.38 -8.36 -6.06
C ALA A 95 -2.81 -8.06 -6.51
N TYR A 96 -3.82 -8.49 -5.76
CA TYR A 96 -5.22 -8.22 -6.08
C TYR A 96 -5.57 -6.74 -6.01
N PHE A 97 -5.34 -6.07 -4.88
CA PHE A 97 -5.72 -4.67 -4.71
C PHE A 97 -4.94 -3.72 -5.63
N SER A 98 -3.70 -4.04 -5.96
CA SER A 98 -2.87 -3.21 -6.84
C SER A 98 -3.37 -3.14 -8.29
N GLN A 99 -4.20 -4.08 -8.73
CA GLN A 99 -4.78 -4.10 -10.08
C GLN A 99 -6.13 -3.41 -10.18
N LEU A 100 -6.76 -3.07 -9.05
CA LEU A 100 -8.05 -2.41 -9.07
C LEU A 100 -7.90 -0.98 -9.56
N ALA A 101 -8.94 -0.47 -10.20
CA ALA A 101 -8.97 0.93 -10.62
C ALA A 101 -8.85 1.87 -9.40
N PRO A 102 -8.07 2.96 -9.49
CA PRO A 102 -7.94 3.91 -8.39
C PRO A 102 -9.28 4.55 -8.03
N PRO A 103 -9.45 5.04 -6.80
CA PRO A 103 -10.61 5.83 -6.43
C PRO A 103 -10.74 7.04 -7.35
N LYS A 104 -11.97 7.34 -7.76
CA LYS A 104 -12.23 8.60 -8.46
C LYS A 104 -12.20 9.73 -7.43
N ALA A 105 -11.34 10.71 -7.64
CA ALA A 105 -11.30 11.89 -6.78
C ALA A 105 -12.65 12.64 -6.83
N PRO A 106 -13.15 13.14 -5.68
CA PRO A 106 -14.31 14.01 -5.65
C PRO A 106 -13.99 15.35 -6.34
N SER A 107 -15.04 16.11 -6.69
CA SER A 107 -14.86 17.49 -7.16
C SER A 107 -14.24 18.34 -6.07
N ASP A 108 -13.25 19.15 -6.43
CA ASP A 108 -12.60 20.06 -5.49
C ASP A 108 -13.58 21.18 -5.07
N ASP A 109 -13.96 21.17 -3.81
CA ASP A 109 -14.92 22.12 -3.23
C ASP A 109 -14.21 23.31 -2.55
N ASN A 110 -12.87 23.30 -2.47
CA ASN A 110 -12.06 24.38 -1.90
C ASN A 110 -10.71 24.54 -2.64
N PRO A 111 -10.72 25.13 -3.85
CA PRO A 111 -9.51 25.30 -4.67
C PRO A 111 -8.39 26.12 -3.98
N ASP A 112 -8.75 27.04 -3.07
CA ASP A 112 -7.75 27.81 -2.32
C ASP A 112 -7.01 26.90 -1.32
N LEU A 113 -7.69 25.96 -0.68
CA LEU A 113 -7.09 24.99 0.20
C LEU A 113 -6.22 24.00 -0.58
N SER A 114 -6.70 23.53 -1.74
CA SER A 114 -5.92 22.70 -2.67
C SER A 114 -4.64 23.40 -3.12
N LYS A 115 -4.68 24.68 -3.42
CA LYS A 115 -3.50 25.46 -3.80
C LYS A 115 -2.48 25.51 -2.65
N LYS A 116 -2.93 25.72 -1.41
CA LYS A 116 -2.04 25.67 -0.22
C LYS A 116 -1.45 24.27 -0.04
N GLY A 117 -2.27 23.22 -0.20
CA GLY A 117 -1.82 21.83 -0.13
C GLY A 117 -0.78 21.49 -1.18
N ALA A 118 -0.97 21.92 -2.42
CA ALA A 118 0.02 21.76 -3.49
C ALA A 118 1.34 22.46 -3.15
N GLN A 119 1.30 23.69 -2.60
CA GLN A 119 2.50 24.41 -2.17
C GLN A 119 3.22 23.69 -1.02
N ALA A 120 2.47 23.20 -0.03
CA ALA A 120 3.02 22.41 1.07
C ALA A 120 3.65 21.11 0.55
N ALA A 121 2.99 20.40 -0.38
CA ALA A 121 3.49 19.15 -0.98
C ALA A 121 4.83 19.36 -1.72
N VAL A 122 4.97 20.48 -2.44
CA VAL A 122 6.25 20.86 -3.08
C VAL A 122 7.30 21.22 -2.03
N GLY A 123 6.96 22.06 -1.05
CA GLY A 123 7.87 22.49 0.00
C GLY A 123 8.39 21.34 0.87
N ARG A 124 7.54 20.34 1.13
CA ARG A 124 7.86 19.12 1.89
C ARG A 124 8.38 17.99 1.02
N ARG A 125 8.49 18.20 -0.31
CA ARG A 125 9.04 17.24 -1.29
C ARG A 125 8.32 15.89 -1.31
N CYS A 126 7.02 15.87 -1.12
CA CYS A 126 6.22 14.64 -1.04
C CYS A 126 6.37 13.76 -2.27
N ALA A 127 6.41 14.36 -3.47
CA ALA A 127 6.58 13.66 -4.74
C ALA A 127 7.90 12.89 -4.86
N SER A 128 8.94 13.24 -4.07
CA SER A 128 10.23 12.52 -4.12
C SER A 128 10.13 11.04 -3.76
N CYS A 129 9.13 10.66 -2.97
CA CYS A 129 8.83 9.29 -2.60
C CYS A 129 7.50 8.82 -3.20
N HIS A 130 6.46 9.67 -3.14
CA HIS A 130 5.11 9.32 -3.61
C HIS A 130 4.93 9.43 -5.13
N THR A 131 5.97 9.78 -5.90
CA THR A 131 5.99 10.07 -7.34
C THR A 131 5.30 11.40 -7.71
N ASP A 132 5.52 11.90 -8.91
CA ASP A 132 4.93 13.16 -9.38
C ASP A 132 3.41 13.10 -9.49
N SER A 133 2.87 11.90 -9.77
CA SER A 133 1.42 11.66 -9.80
C SER A 133 0.83 11.32 -8.44
N TYR A 134 1.64 11.21 -7.38
CA TYR A 134 1.23 10.73 -6.05
C TYR A 134 0.61 9.31 -6.05
N ALA A 135 0.82 8.55 -7.11
CA ALA A 135 0.37 7.15 -7.21
C ALA A 135 1.22 6.17 -6.39
N GLY A 136 2.31 6.64 -5.82
CA GLY A 136 3.23 5.80 -5.07
C GLY A 136 4.02 4.83 -5.94
N THR A 137 4.83 3.99 -5.32
CA THR A 137 5.58 2.93 -6.01
C THR A 137 6.14 1.93 -5.01
N LYS A 138 6.21 0.66 -5.37
CA LYS A 138 6.75 -0.39 -4.50
C LYS A 138 6.13 -0.34 -3.10
N ALA A 139 6.92 -0.04 -2.07
CA ALA A 139 6.49 0.04 -0.68
C ALA A 139 5.99 1.44 -0.25
N VAL A 140 5.90 2.41 -1.18
CA VAL A 140 5.41 3.77 -0.94
C VAL A 140 3.95 3.87 -1.37
N ALA A 141 3.10 4.43 -0.50
CA ALA A 141 1.66 4.52 -0.73
C ALA A 141 1.28 5.37 -1.95
N SER A 142 0.20 5.00 -2.64
CA SER A 142 -0.62 5.93 -3.42
C SER A 142 -1.41 6.81 -2.46
N VAL A 143 -1.31 8.13 -2.64
CA VAL A 143 -2.03 9.11 -1.81
C VAL A 143 -2.97 10.00 -2.63
N ALA A 144 -2.86 10.00 -3.96
CA ALA A 144 -3.81 10.66 -4.85
C ALA A 144 -5.19 9.99 -4.77
N GLY A 145 -6.25 10.80 -4.66
CA GLY A 145 -7.63 10.33 -4.56
C GLY A 145 -7.93 9.50 -3.30
N GLN A 146 -7.02 9.46 -2.32
CA GLN A 146 -7.28 8.79 -1.05
C GLN A 146 -8.24 9.64 -0.21
N ARG A 147 -9.03 9.00 0.64
CA ARG A 147 -9.99 9.68 1.51
C ARG A 147 -9.34 10.76 2.38
N GLN A 148 -9.90 11.95 2.37
CA GLN A 148 -9.37 13.11 3.10
C GLN A 148 -9.25 12.83 4.60
N GLU A 149 -10.30 12.25 5.20
CA GLU A 149 -10.35 11.94 6.63
C GLU A 149 -9.25 10.95 7.02
N TYR A 150 -9.00 9.96 6.14
CA TYR A 150 -7.91 9.01 6.36
C TYR A 150 -6.53 9.66 6.21
N LEU A 151 -6.35 10.57 5.24
CA LEU A 151 -5.09 11.30 5.06
C LEU A 151 -4.79 12.18 6.27
N LEU A 152 -5.80 12.92 6.77
CA LEU A 152 -5.72 13.70 8.02
C LEU A 152 -5.26 12.81 9.18
N LYS A 153 -6.00 11.73 9.41
CA LYS A 153 -5.65 10.76 10.46
C LYS A 153 -4.24 10.22 10.29
N ALA A 154 -3.85 9.82 9.09
CA ALA A 154 -2.54 9.22 8.85
C ALA A 154 -1.39 10.20 9.13
N LEU A 155 -1.53 11.47 8.71
CA LEU A 155 -0.52 12.51 8.99
C LEU A 155 -0.42 12.81 10.48
N HIS A 156 -1.54 12.89 11.20
CA HIS A 156 -1.54 13.05 12.65
C HIS A 156 -0.94 11.84 13.37
N ASP A 157 -1.26 10.62 12.94
CA ASP A 157 -0.70 9.40 13.52
C ASP A 157 0.83 9.34 13.36
N TYR A 158 1.37 9.77 12.21
CA TYR A 158 2.81 9.90 12.01
C TYR A 158 3.41 11.03 12.85
N LYS A 159 2.80 12.22 12.83
CA LYS A 159 3.27 13.40 13.60
C LYS A 159 3.34 13.13 15.11
N SER A 160 2.38 12.37 15.64
CA SER A 160 2.31 12.03 17.07
C SER A 160 3.09 10.75 17.44
N GLY A 161 3.66 10.03 16.47
CA GLY A 161 4.36 8.77 16.70
C GLY A 161 3.45 7.57 17.00
N VAL A 162 2.13 7.71 16.90
CA VAL A 162 1.17 6.60 17.03
C VAL A 162 1.37 5.58 15.91
N ARG A 163 1.69 6.06 14.71
CA ARG A 163 2.12 5.25 13.58
C ARG A 163 3.59 5.53 13.33
N SER A 164 4.47 4.62 13.77
CA SER A 164 5.92 4.83 13.72
C SER A 164 6.67 3.51 13.53
N GLY A 165 7.96 3.61 13.23
CA GLY A 165 8.87 2.48 13.17
C GLY A 165 8.81 1.66 11.89
N GLY A 166 9.73 0.71 11.76
CA GLY A 166 9.87 -0.12 10.56
C GLY A 166 10.12 0.71 9.31
N GLY A 167 9.54 0.31 8.19
CA GLY A 167 9.62 1.05 6.92
C GLY A 167 8.78 2.34 6.86
N GLN A 168 8.17 2.76 7.96
CA GLN A 168 7.31 3.94 8.05
C GLN A 168 8.04 5.16 8.66
N ALA A 169 9.24 4.98 9.22
CA ALA A 169 10.00 6.01 9.93
C ALA A 169 10.25 7.28 9.08
N ALA A 170 10.40 7.15 7.76
CA ALA A 170 10.56 8.30 6.88
C ALA A 170 9.34 9.25 6.92
N MET A 171 8.14 8.73 7.13
CA MET A 171 6.94 9.55 7.25
C MET A 171 6.84 10.23 8.62
N ASP A 172 7.43 9.67 9.66
CA ASP A 172 7.52 10.31 10.99
C ASP A 172 8.33 11.61 10.86
N ASP A 173 9.50 11.56 10.22
CA ASP A 173 10.37 12.73 9.99
C ASP A 173 9.69 13.79 9.12
N VAL A 174 8.92 13.38 8.11
CA VAL A 174 8.17 14.28 7.23
C VAL A 174 6.98 14.93 7.95
N ALA A 175 6.23 14.15 8.73
CA ALA A 175 5.00 14.63 9.36
C ALA A 175 5.26 15.46 10.63
N TYR A 176 6.33 15.16 11.37
CA TYR A 176 6.65 15.84 12.62
C TYR A 176 6.67 17.39 12.52
N PRO A 177 7.32 18.02 11.51
CA PRO A 177 7.39 19.48 11.39
C PRO A 177 6.16 20.12 10.72
N LEU A 178 5.14 19.36 10.29
CA LEU A 178 3.96 19.92 9.65
C LEU A 178 3.12 20.72 10.65
N SER A 179 2.62 21.89 10.23
CA SER A 179 1.58 22.59 10.99
C SER A 179 0.20 21.93 10.76
N GLU A 180 -0.78 22.26 11.61
CA GLU A 180 -2.15 21.75 11.43
C GLU A 180 -2.76 22.25 10.10
N GLU A 181 -2.46 23.49 9.72
CA GLU A 181 -2.90 24.07 8.44
C GLU A 181 -2.25 23.37 7.25
N GLU A 182 -0.98 22.95 7.36
CA GLU A 182 -0.33 22.16 6.31
C GLU A 182 -0.94 20.76 6.22
N ILE A 183 -1.25 20.12 7.35
CA ILE A 183 -1.89 18.78 7.39
C ILE A 183 -3.26 18.83 6.72
N GLU A 184 -4.09 19.83 7.09
CA GLU A 184 -5.41 20.02 6.51
C GLU A 184 -5.33 20.26 5.00
N ALA A 185 -4.46 21.18 4.57
CA ALA A 185 -4.30 21.53 3.18
C ALA A 185 -3.75 20.35 2.34
N LEU A 186 -2.77 19.61 2.86
CA LEU A 186 -2.22 18.41 2.21
C LEU A 186 -3.28 17.33 2.05
N ALA A 187 -4.04 17.04 3.10
CA ALA A 187 -5.07 16.00 3.06
C ALA A 187 -6.17 16.37 2.05
N HIS A 188 -6.59 17.63 2.03
CA HIS A 188 -7.56 18.13 1.06
C HIS A 188 -7.03 18.01 -0.38
N TYR A 189 -5.85 18.58 -0.65
CA TYR A 189 -5.24 18.57 -1.98
C TYR A 189 -5.10 17.15 -2.53
N LEU A 190 -4.51 16.24 -1.75
CA LEU A 190 -4.27 14.86 -2.18
C LEU A 190 -5.55 14.07 -2.40
N ALA A 191 -6.60 14.33 -1.60
CA ALA A 191 -7.88 13.67 -1.75
C ALA A 191 -8.61 14.09 -3.04
N HIS A 192 -8.42 15.33 -3.48
CA HIS A 192 -9.05 15.89 -4.68
C HIS A 192 -8.13 15.81 -5.92
N LEU A 193 -6.95 15.22 -5.76
CA LEU A 193 -6.04 15.00 -6.89
C LEU A 193 -6.53 13.78 -7.69
N GLY A 194 -7.16 14.04 -8.81
CA GLY A 194 -7.59 13.05 -9.80
C GLY A 194 -6.70 13.07 -11.04
N GLU A 195 -6.73 11.98 -11.81
CA GLU A 195 -6.20 11.95 -13.16
C GLU A 195 -7.07 12.77 -14.12
#